data_6d67bb3d3e1447c76044571728a28263
#
_entry.id   6d67bb3d3e1447c76044571728a28263
#
_cell.length_a   1.000
_cell.length_b   1.000
_cell.length_c   1.000
_cell.angle_alpha   90.00
_cell.angle_beta   90.00
_cell.angle_gamma   90.00
#
_symmetry.space_group_name_H-M   'P 1'
#
loop_
_entity.id
_entity.type
_entity.pdbx_description
1 polymer ?
#
loop_
_entity_poly.entity_id
_entity_poly.type
_entity_poly.pdbx_seq_one_letter_code
_entity_poly.pdbx_strand_id
1 'polypeptide(L)'
;NCQHGYKDDVLSYVGVCNDWNIPVHIERSRSGNGAHLWIFFSEPVSAALARKLGFAILGSAMERNVLLDMKSYDRFFPNQDFVPNGGFGNLVALPLQGDAKHKGNSLFADENFDVYKNQWDFLSSVRKLSGHEVSALLAQHNSRLELSSSSDTKPWETPQPDKISFEDFNGPIKLVRANGIYVPLKSVSAKVIRYLKGLASFKNRKYYDLMNARKPLYKTPSLISCYEMIGDYLCLPRGCEDSVIDLIQVNFSAWDEEDKTNPGRKIDVEFVGQLRPEQEDAVQKMLAENNGILAATTAFGKTVAAIGMIAKRKVNTLILVHSRALLEQWKNACEHFLAINEPEPEMRETHRRNKSNSYIG
;
A
#
# COMPACT_ATOMS: atom_id res chain seq x y z
N ASN A 1 8.30 -11.08 -6.01
CA ASN A 1 8.28 -11.62 -7.39
C ASN A 1 7.16 -10.88 -8.13
N CYS A 2 7.47 -9.70 -8.71
CA CYS A 2 6.57 -9.05 -9.64
C CYS A 2 6.44 -9.95 -10.87
N GLN A 3 5.23 -10.38 -11.21
CA GLN A 3 4.95 -11.17 -12.42
C GLN A 3 5.12 -10.35 -13.71
N HIS A 4 5.21 -9.01 -13.61
CA HIS A 4 5.54 -8.09 -14.69
C HIS A 4 6.91 -7.45 -14.42
N GLY A 5 7.75 -7.39 -15.46
CA GLY A 5 9.06 -6.74 -15.37
C GLY A 5 8.91 -5.21 -15.25
N TYR A 6 9.85 -4.52 -14.60
CA TYR A 6 9.88 -3.06 -14.47
C TYR A 6 9.75 -2.32 -15.82
N LYS A 7 10.05 -2.98 -16.92
CA LYS A 7 9.96 -2.41 -18.27
C LYS A 7 8.53 -2.07 -18.68
N ASP A 8 7.57 -2.94 -18.36
CA ASP A 8 6.16 -2.73 -18.68
C ASP A 8 5.59 -1.54 -17.88
N ASP A 9 6.02 -1.40 -16.63
CA ASP A 9 5.64 -0.28 -15.78
C ASP A 9 6.20 1.04 -16.33
N VAL A 10 7.46 1.06 -16.76
CA VAL A 10 8.11 2.21 -17.40
C VAL A 10 7.39 2.59 -18.69
N LEU A 11 7.08 1.62 -19.56
CA LEU A 11 6.39 1.87 -20.82
C LEU A 11 4.97 2.38 -20.62
N SER A 12 4.28 1.96 -19.58
CA SER A 12 2.95 2.49 -19.23
C SER A 12 3.03 3.99 -18.91
N TYR A 13 4.06 4.42 -18.18
CA TYR A 13 4.29 5.83 -17.86
C TYR A 13 4.71 6.62 -19.12
N VAL A 14 5.63 6.08 -19.92
CA VAL A 14 6.09 6.68 -21.17
C VAL A 14 4.93 6.85 -22.16
N GLY A 15 4.03 5.86 -22.26
CA GLY A 15 2.85 5.94 -23.11
C GLY A 15 1.94 7.13 -22.75
N VAL A 16 1.71 7.41 -21.48
CA VAL A 16 0.98 8.62 -21.05
C VAL A 16 1.75 9.89 -21.44
N CYS A 17 3.05 9.91 -21.22
CA CYS A 17 3.88 11.07 -21.61
C CYS A 17 3.80 11.33 -23.12
N ASN A 18 3.84 10.29 -23.94
CA ASN A 18 3.72 10.40 -25.41
C ASN A 18 2.36 10.98 -25.81
N ASP A 19 1.26 10.52 -25.22
CA ASP A 19 -0.09 11.06 -25.52
C ASP A 19 -0.27 12.52 -25.09
N TRP A 20 0.36 12.90 -23.99
CA TRP A 20 0.32 14.27 -23.49
C TRP A 20 1.41 15.16 -24.12
N ASN A 21 2.17 14.62 -25.07
CA ASN A 21 3.30 15.30 -25.71
C ASN A 21 4.35 15.82 -24.69
N ILE A 22 4.59 15.04 -23.64
CA ILE A 22 5.61 15.32 -22.62
C ILE A 22 6.90 14.63 -23.00
N PRO A 23 8.03 15.35 -23.15
CA PRO A 23 9.33 14.74 -23.41
C PRO A 23 9.80 14.01 -22.15
N VAL A 24 9.81 12.68 -22.19
CA VAL A 24 10.32 11.83 -21.13
C VAL A 24 11.46 10.96 -21.64
N HIS A 25 12.48 10.76 -20.83
CA HIS A 25 13.69 10.04 -21.21
C HIS A 25 14.00 8.95 -20.21
N ILE A 26 14.23 7.75 -20.70
CA ILE A 26 14.51 6.55 -19.89
C ILE A 26 16.00 6.49 -19.60
N GLU A 27 16.37 6.37 -18.32
CA GLU A 27 17.71 6.02 -17.86
C GLU A 27 17.66 4.67 -17.18
N ARG A 28 18.48 3.73 -17.61
CA ARG A 28 18.66 2.47 -16.87
C ARG A 28 19.27 2.76 -15.52
N SER A 29 18.67 2.28 -14.45
CA SER A 29 19.14 2.54 -13.08
C SER A 29 20.58 2.02 -12.86
N ARG A 30 21.24 2.55 -11.83
CA ARG A 30 22.61 2.13 -11.45
C ARG A 30 22.74 0.62 -11.22
N SER A 31 21.71 -0.03 -10.69
CA SER A 31 21.68 -1.47 -10.45
C SER A 31 21.39 -2.30 -11.68
N GLY A 32 20.85 -1.70 -12.75
CA GLY A 32 20.34 -2.37 -13.93
C GLY A 32 18.94 -3.00 -13.78
N ASN A 33 18.38 -3.02 -12.57
CA ASN A 33 17.11 -3.70 -12.24
C ASN A 33 15.91 -2.74 -12.16
N GLY A 34 16.00 -1.57 -12.76
CA GLY A 34 14.97 -0.55 -12.79
C GLY A 34 15.34 0.58 -13.74
N ALA A 35 14.52 1.62 -13.81
CA ALA A 35 14.78 2.80 -14.60
C ALA A 35 14.43 4.08 -13.85
N HIS A 36 15.05 5.17 -14.27
CA HIS A 36 14.64 6.52 -13.92
C HIS A 36 14.05 7.17 -15.17
N LEU A 37 12.95 7.91 -14.99
CA LEU A 37 12.31 8.69 -16.03
C LEU A 37 12.63 10.16 -15.81
N TRP A 38 13.26 10.78 -16.78
CA TRP A 38 13.72 12.17 -16.73
C TRP A 38 12.87 13.08 -17.59
N ILE A 39 12.36 14.15 -16.99
CA ILE A 39 11.71 15.27 -17.68
C ILE A 39 12.58 16.51 -17.43
N PHE A 40 13.10 17.10 -18.51
CA PHE A 40 13.94 18.30 -18.42
C PHE A 40 13.10 19.55 -18.64
N PHE A 41 13.38 20.59 -17.85
CA PHE A 41 12.72 21.89 -17.97
C PHE A 41 13.61 22.91 -18.65
N SER A 42 13.02 23.82 -19.45
CA SER A 42 13.72 24.91 -20.10
C SER A 42 14.11 26.05 -19.15
N GLU A 43 13.42 26.13 -18.00
CA GLU A 43 13.56 27.15 -16.97
C GLU A 43 13.32 26.52 -15.59
N PRO A 44 13.67 27.18 -14.48
CA PRO A 44 13.35 26.70 -13.15
C PRO A 44 11.84 26.58 -12.94
N VAL A 45 11.38 25.39 -12.58
CA VAL A 45 10.00 25.09 -12.23
C VAL A 45 9.92 24.77 -10.74
N SER A 46 8.87 25.24 -10.05
CA SER A 46 8.72 24.93 -8.63
C SER A 46 8.59 23.42 -8.40
N ALA A 47 9.20 22.94 -7.30
CA ALA A 47 9.14 21.52 -6.93
C ALA A 47 7.69 21.01 -6.82
N ALA A 48 6.81 21.81 -6.25
CA ALA A 48 5.38 21.48 -6.13
C ALA A 48 4.72 21.26 -7.50
N LEU A 49 4.99 22.14 -8.48
CA LEU A 49 4.43 22.04 -9.83
C LEU A 49 4.96 20.80 -10.57
N ALA A 50 6.28 20.57 -10.51
CA ALA A 50 6.92 19.39 -11.10
C ALA A 50 6.36 18.07 -10.51
N ARG A 51 6.17 18.04 -9.19
CA ARG A 51 5.59 16.88 -8.50
C ARG A 51 4.13 16.65 -8.88
N LYS A 52 3.32 17.71 -8.99
CA LYS A 52 1.94 17.61 -9.46
C LYS A 52 1.87 16.98 -10.86
N LEU A 53 2.74 17.41 -11.78
CA LEU A 53 2.83 16.80 -13.11
C LEU A 53 3.18 15.31 -13.03
N GLY A 54 4.21 14.96 -12.25
CA GLY A 54 4.62 13.56 -12.08
C GLY A 54 3.51 12.68 -11.54
N PHE A 55 2.76 13.16 -10.54
CA PHE A 55 1.62 12.42 -9.97
C PHE A 55 0.44 12.32 -10.95
N ALA A 56 0.17 13.36 -11.74
CA ALA A 56 -0.86 13.31 -12.78
C ALA A 56 -0.55 12.24 -13.83
N ILE A 57 0.70 12.18 -14.31
CA ILE A 57 1.14 11.16 -15.26
C ILE A 57 1.04 9.76 -14.64
N LEU A 58 1.52 9.58 -13.39
CA LEU A 58 1.45 8.30 -12.69
C LEU A 58 0.00 7.83 -12.53
N GLY A 59 -0.91 8.74 -12.18
CA GLY A 59 -2.34 8.44 -12.06
C GLY A 59 -2.92 7.92 -13.37
N SER A 60 -2.65 8.61 -14.48
CA SER A 60 -3.12 8.19 -15.79
C SER A 60 -2.46 6.89 -16.27
N ALA A 61 -1.20 6.64 -15.92
CA ALA A 61 -0.54 5.37 -16.22
C ALA A 61 -1.18 4.20 -15.46
N MET A 62 -1.56 4.40 -14.20
CA MET A 62 -2.27 3.40 -13.40
C MET A 62 -3.71 3.16 -13.90
N GLU A 63 -4.35 4.15 -14.53
CA GLU A 63 -5.65 3.98 -15.18
C GLU A 63 -5.56 3.11 -16.44
N ARG A 64 -4.49 3.26 -17.21
CA ARG A 64 -4.25 2.47 -18.43
C ARG A 64 -3.81 1.05 -18.12
N ASN A 65 -2.95 0.90 -17.14
CA ASN A 65 -2.42 -0.39 -16.74
C ASN A 65 -2.81 -0.68 -15.30
N VAL A 66 -3.91 -1.41 -15.14
CA VAL A 66 -4.46 -1.80 -13.84
C VAL A 66 -3.46 -2.64 -13.02
N LEU A 67 -2.53 -3.31 -13.70
CA LEU A 67 -1.48 -4.12 -13.07
C LEU A 67 -0.30 -3.26 -12.58
N LEU A 68 -0.21 -1.99 -13.03
CA LEU A 68 0.80 -1.06 -12.52
C LEU A 68 0.55 -0.84 -11.02
N ASP A 69 1.51 -1.27 -10.22
CA ASP A 69 1.43 -1.23 -8.76
C ASP A 69 2.29 -0.09 -8.21
N MET A 70 1.81 0.55 -7.15
CA MET A 70 2.61 1.52 -6.36
C MET A 70 3.89 0.89 -5.77
N LYS A 71 4.02 -0.44 -5.76
CA LYS A 71 5.25 -1.15 -5.39
C LYS A 71 6.37 -0.98 -6.41
N SER A 72 6.02 -0.74 -7.67
CA SER A 72 6.99 -0.46 -8.75
C SER A 72 7.49 0.98 -8.71
N TYR A 73 6.76 1.88 -8.03
CA TYR A 73 7.11 3.27 -7.84
C TYR A 73 7.99 3.44 -6.60
N ASP A 74 9.24 3.90 -6.78
CA ASP A 74 10.13 4.21 -5.66
C ASP A 74 9.93 5.65 -5.17
N ARG A 75 10.15 6.65 -6.02
CA ARG A 75 10.03 8.08 -5.64
C ARG A 75 10.04 9.04 -6.81
N PHE A 76 9.54 10.27 -6.57
CA PHE A 76 9.80 11.43 -7.42
C PHE A 76 10.95 12.27 -6.87
N PHE A 77 11.72 12.88 -7.79
CA PHE A 77 12.62 13.99 -7.48
C PHE A 77 12.14 15.26 -8.17
N PRO A 78 12.04 16.37 -7.44
CA PRO A 78 12.22 16.52 -5.99
C PRO A 78 11.14 15.77 -5.21
N ASN A 79 11.47 15.24 -4.02
CA ASN A 79 10.51 14.49 -3.19
C ASN A 79 9.82 15.38 -2.13
N GLN A 80 10.10 16.66 -2.11
CA GLN A 80 9.54 17.68 -1.21
C GLN A 80 9.22 18.96 -1.98
N ASP A 81 8.21 19.70 -1.54
CA ASP A 81 7.78 20.94 -2.19
C ASP A 81 8.64 22.14 -1.81
N PHE A 82 9.24 22.10 -0.60
CA PHE A 82 10.07 23.19 -0.06
C PHE A 82 11.38 22.64 0.52
N VAL A 83 12.44 23.45 0.43
CA VAL A 83 13.69 23.21 1.12
C VAL A 83 13.67 24.03 2.41
N PRO A 84 13.90 23.43 3.61
CA PRO A 84 13.99 24.18 4.86
C PRO A 84 15.12 25.21 4.79
N ASN A 85 14.92 26.37 5.42
CA ASN A 85 15.93 27.43 5.48
C ASN A 85 17.27 26.89 6.00
N GLY A 86 18.35 27.10 5.24
CA GLY A 86 19.70 26.59 5.56
C GLY A 86 19.90 25.09 5.28
N GLY A 87 18.93 24.40 4.70
CA GLY A 87 19.04 23.00 4.27
C GLY A 87 19.44 22.84 2.81
N PHE A 88 20.08 21.71 2.49
CA PHE A 88 20.21 21.26 1.10
C PHE A 88 18.93 20.51 0.73
N GLY A 89 18.49 20.66 -0.53
CA GLY A 89 17.44 19.81 -1.11
C GLY A 89 17.85 18.34 -1.17
N ASN A 90 16.96 17.49 -1.67
CA ASN A 90 17.29 16.08 -1.85
C ASN A 90 18.36 15.91 -2.92
N LEU A 91 19.36 15.11 -2.60
CA LEU A 91 20.38 14.73 -3.55
C LEU A 91 19.81 13.70 -4.53
N VAL A 92 19.92 13.96 -5.83
CA VAL A 92 19.65 13.03 -6.90
C VAL A 92 20.96 12.47 -7.44
N ALA A 93 21.03 11.17 -7.64
CA ALA A 93 22.14 10.56 -8.33
C ALA A 93 22.04 10.91 -9.82
N LEU A 94 23.04 11.64 -10.32
CA LEU A 94 23.08 11.98 -11.74
C LEU A 94 23.34 10.74 -12.61
N PRO A 95 22.83 10.71 -13.86
CA PRO A 95 23.18 9.67 -14.83
C PRO A 95 24.67 9.69 -15.21
N LEU A 96 25.07 8.70 -15.99
CA LEU A 96 26.44 8.54 -16.52
C LEU A 96 27.52 8.31 -15.46
N GLN A 97 27.16 7.69 -14.33
CA GLN A 97 28.12 7.41 -13.25
C GLN A 97 29.19 6.38 -13.64
N GLY A 98 30.44 6.65 -13.28
CA GLY A 98 31.64 5.92 -13.68
C GLY A 98 31.50 4.39 -13.76
N ASP A 99 31.56 3.68 -12.64
CA ASP A 99 31.52 2.20 -12.62
C ASP A 99 30.21 1.62 -13.18
N ALA A 100 29.08 2.28 -12.97
CA ALA A 100 27.79 1.83 -13.49
C ALA A 100 27.74 1.91 -15.01
N LYS A 101 28.29 2.96 -15.59
CA LYS A 101 28.40 3.18 -17.04
C LYS A 101 29.16 2.05 -17.73
N HIS A 102 30.27 1.59 -17.16
CA HIS A 102 31.06 0.47 -17.71
C HIS A 102 30.30 -0.85 -17.72
N LYS A 103 29.26 -1.00 -16.88
CA LYS A 103 28.37 -2.16 -16.83
C LYS A 103 27.12 -1.99 -17.70
N GLY A 104 27.02 -0.94 -18.50
CA GLY A 104 25.85 -0.64 -19.31
C GLY A 104 24.66 -0.07 -18.50
N ASN A 105 24.90 0.39 -17.27
CA ASN A 105 23.90 0.99 -16.38
C ASN A 105 24.12 2.50 -16.23
N SER A 106 23.16 3.22 -15.64
CA SER A 106 23.18 4.69 -15.52
C SER A 106 23.34 5.40 -16.88
N LEU A 107 22.72 4.82 -17.90
CA LEU A 107 22.78 5.29 -19.30
C LEU A 107 21.36 5.51 -19.82
N PHE A 108 21.18 6.53 -20.64
CA PHE A 108 19.93 6.76 -21.35
C PHE A 108 19.75 5.74 -22.46
N ALA A 109 18.50 5.32 -22.60
CA ALA A 109 18.06 4.29 -23.53
C ALA A 109 16.76 4.70 -24.21
N ASP A 110 16.44 4.09 -25.31
CA ASP A 110 15.15 4.23 -26.01
C ASP A 110 14.03 3.39 -25.35
N GLU A 111 12.85 3.39 -25.96
CA GLU A 111 11.69 2.63 -25.48
C GLU A 111 11.87 1.10 -25.59
N ASN A 112 12.82 0.62 -26.38
CA ASN A 112 13.23 -0.80 -26.42
C ASN A 112 14.26 -1.14 -25.32
N PHE A 113 14.66 -0.14 -24.54
CA PHE A 113 15.75 -0.21 -23.55
C PHE A 113 17.13 -0.41 -24.18
N ASP A 114 17.29 -0.06 -25.46
CA ASP A 114 18.57 -0.04 -26.14
C ASP A 114 19.30 1.27 -25.83
N VAL A 115 20.53 1.14 -25.32
CA VAL A 115 21.33 2.28 -24.87
C VAL A 115 21.81 3.13 -26.06
N TYR A 116 21.63 4.44 -25.99
CA TYR A 116 22.14 5.36 -27.01
C TYR A 116 23.66 5.28 -27.10
N LYS A 117 24.21 5.15 -28.32
CA LYS A 117 25.65 5.02 -28.56
C LYS A 117 26.41 6.26 -28.09
N ASN A 118 25.90 7.46 -28.40
CA ASN A 118 26.44 8.71 -27.93
C ASN A 118 25.46 9.40 -26.97
N GLN A 119 25.75 9.31 -25.69
CA GLN A 119 24.91 9.87 -24.62
C GLN A 119 24.87 11.41 -24.62
N TRP A 120 25.96 12.03 -25.04
CA TRP A 120 26.06 13.50 -25.06
C TRP A 120 25.32 14.11 -26.24
N ASP A 121 25.36 13.47 -27.41
CA ASP A 121 24.57 13.90 -28.58
C ASP A 121 23.09 13.78 -28.25
N PHE A 122 22.69 12.65 -27.63
CA PHE A 122 21.33 12.47 -27.15
C PHE A 122 20.91 13.59 -26.20
N LEU A 123 21.68 13.85 -25.12
CA LEU A 123 21.35 14.88 -24.12
C LEU A 123 21.31 16.29 -24.71
N SER A 124 22.11 16.56 -25.74
CA SER A 124 22.10 17.87 -26.42
C SER A 124 20.85 18.09 -27.28
N SER A 125 20.20 17.01 -27.71
CA SER A 125 19.03 17.02 -28.59
C SER A 125 17.69 16.92 -27.84
N VAL A 126 17.70 16.71 -26.50
CA VAL A 126 16.46 16.52 -25.74
C VAL A 126 15.58 17.77 -25.72
N ARG A 127 14.30 17.57 -25.99
CA ARG A 127 13.29 18.62 -25.81
C ARG A 127 13.09 18.90 -24.33
N LYS A 128 12.96 20.18 -23.98
CA LYS A 128 12.69 20.63 -22.60
C LYS A 128 11.27 21.16 -22.51
N LEU A 129 10.64 20.99 -21.37
CA LEU A 129 9.28 21.43 -21.08
C LEU A 129 9.35 22.79 -20.36
N SER A 130 8.52 23.75 -20.77
CA SER A 130 8.42 25.06 -20.07
C SER A 130 7.44 24.99 -18.90
N GLY A 131 7.57 25.90 -17.93
CA GLY A 131 6.63 26.01 -16.82
C GLY A 131 5.20 26.30 -17.26
N HIS A 132 5.03 27.06 -18.35
CA HIS A 132 3.73 27.32 -18.97
C HIS A 132 3.09 26.03 -19.52
N GLU A 133 3.86 25.21 -20.26
CA GLU A 133 3.39 23.93 -20.75
C GLU A 133 2.97 22.98 -19.60
N VAL A 134 3.74 22.95 -18.51
CA VAL A 134 3.39 22.17 -17.30
C VAL A 134 2.05 22.62 -16.73
N SER A 135 1.82 23.93 -16.62
CA SER A 135 0.58 24.48 -16.09
C SER A 135 -0.60 24.17 -17.00
N ALA A 136 -0.43 24.27 -18.32
CA ALA A 136 -1.44 23.94 -19.32
C ALA A 136 -1.81 22.44 -19.29
N LEU A 137 -0.80 21.55 -19.21
CA LEU A 137 -1.01 20.12 -19.09
C LEU A 137 -1.79 19.74 -17.82
N LEU A 138 -1.45 20.35 -16.69
CA LEU A 138 -2.17 20.13 -15.45
C LEU A 138 -3.62 20.65 -15.49
N ALA A 139 -3.88 21.76 -16.18
CA ALA A 139 -5.24 22.27 -16.38
C ALA A 139 -6.07 21.32 -17.26
N GLN A 140 -5.46 20.74 -18.28
CA GLN A 140 -6.11 19.81 -19.22
C GLN A 140 -6.34 18.42 -18.62
N HIS A 141 -5.37 17.89 -17.86
CA HIS A 141 -5.35 16.53 -17.36
C HIS A 141 -5.44 16.51 -15.83
N ASN A 142 -6.53 17.03 -15.27
CA ASN A 142 -6.76 17.16 -13.82
C ASN A 142 -7.02 15.79 -13.15
N SER A 143 -6.15 14.82 -13.35
CA SER A 143 -6.23 13.51 -12.72
C SER A 143 -5.48 13.53 -11.38
N ARG A 144 -6.20 13.17 -10.30
CA ARG A 144 -5.74 13.31 -8.92
C ARG A 144 -5.25 12.00 -8.34
N LEU A 145 -3.94 11.87 -8.24
CA LEU A 145 -3.31 11.19 -7.12
C LEU A 145 -2.81 12.29 -6.15
N GLU A 146 -3.72 12.97 -5.47
CA GLU A 146 -3.33 13.74 -4.29
C GLU A 146 -3.08 12.76 -3.15
N LEU A 147 -1.86 12.20 -3.13
CA LEU A 147 -1.24 11.81 -1.87
C LEU A 147 -1.03 13.11 -1.11
N SER A 148 -1.95 13.41 -0.19
CA SER A 148 -1.97 14.63 0.60
C SER A 148 -0.57 14.98 1.12
N SER A 149 0.15 15.82 0.37
CA SER A 149 1.19 16.66 0.93
C SER A 149 0.45 17.71 1.76
N SER A 150 0.92 17.96 2.97
CA SER A 150 0.51 19.09 3.79
C SER A 150 0.77 20.38 3.00
N SER A 151 -0.18 20.79 2.19
CA SER A 151 -0.17 22.06 1.50
C SER A 151 -1.18 22.96 2.20
N ASP A 152 -0.84 24.23 2.37
CA ASP A 152 -1.71 25.30 2.84
C ASP A 152 -2.93 25.57 1.91
N THR A 153 -3.44 24.57 1.20
CA THR A 153 -4.67 24.64 0.42
C THR A 153 -5.84 24.68 1.38
N LYS A 154 -6.58 25.74 1.32
CA LYS A 154 -7.80 25.93 2.11
C LYS A 154 -8.77 24.78 1.79
N PRO A 155 -9.48 24.21 2.78
CA PRO A 155 -10.35 23.04 2.59
C PRO A 155 -11.40 23.19 1.48
N TRP A 156 -11.81 24.42 1.15
CA TRP A 156 -12.77 24.73 0.09
C TRP A 156 -12.16 24.97 -1.30
N GLU A 157 -10.83 25.01 -1.41
CA GLU A 157 -10.08 25.10 -2.67
C GLU A 157 -9.63 23.71 -3.16
N THR A 158 -9.84 22.67 -2.34
CA THR A 158 -9.52 21.30 -2.72
C THR A 158 -10.49 20.87 -3.82
N PRO A 159 -10.00 20.56 -5.01
CA PRO A 159 -10.84 20.03 -6.06
C PRO A 159 -11.52 18.75 -5.55
N GLN A 160 -12.82 18.59 -5.77
CA GLN A 160 -13.56 17.38 -5.37
C GLN A 160 -12.93 16.14 -6.02
N PRO A 161 -12.72 15.02 -5.31
CA PRO A 161 -12.28 13.78 -5.93
C PRO A 161 -13.25 13.42 -7.08
N ASP A 162 -12.71 12.86 -8.17
CA ASP A 162 -13.51 12.37 -9.28
C ASP A 162 -14.63 11.49 -8.73
N LYS A 163 -15.86 11.98 -8.82
CA LYS A 163 -17.00 11.33 -8.20
C LYS A 163 -17.19 9.99 -8.88
N ILE A 164 -16.99 8.89 -8.16
CA ILE A 164 -17.33 7.55 -8.65
C ILE A 164 -18.85 7.55 -8.89
N SER A 165 -19.27 7.03 -10.04
CA SER A 165 -20.65 6.99 -10.47
C SER A 165 -21.05 5.55 -10.84
N PHE A 166 -22.33 5.34 -11.09
CA PHE A 166 -22.85 4.04 -11.56
C PHE A 166 -22.13 3.51 -12.82
N GLU A 167 -21.72 4.39 -13.71
CA GLU A 167 -21.02 4.04 -14.96
C GLU A 167 -19.62 3.43 -14.73
N ASP A 168 -19.07 3.61 -13.52
CA ASP A 168 -17.79 3.03 -13.13
C ASP A 168 -17.89 1.56 -12.74
N PHE A 169 -19.10 0.97 -12.81
CA PHE A 169 -19.38 -0.41 -12.47
C PHE A 169 -19.95 -1.17 -13.67
N ASN A 170 -19.31 -2.31 -14.01
CA ASN A 170 -19.62 -3.10 -15.22
C ASN A 170 -20.53 -4.31 -14.91
N GLY A 171 -21.68 -4.08 -14.25
CA GLY A 171 -22.65 -5.13 -13.90
C GLY A 171 -22.61 -5.54 -12.42
N PRO A 172 -23.31 -6.60 -12.04
CA PRO A 172 -23.45 -7.01 -10.64
C PRO A 172 -22.09 -7.35 -10.04
N ILE A 173 -21.85 -6.83 -8.84
CA ILE A 173 -20.60 -7.04 -8.12
C ILE A 173 -20.80 -8.20 -7.15
N LYS A 174 -19.98 -9.24 -7.29
CA LYS A 174 -19.91 -10.32 -6.32
C LYS A 174 -18.66 -10.16 -5.45
N LEU A 175 -18.83 -9.62 -4.25
CA LEU A 175 -17.76 -9.56 -3.26
C LEU A 175 -17.53 -10.94 -2.66
N VAL A 176 -16.26 -11.30 -2.46
CA VAL A 176 -15.92 -12.49 -1.70
C VAL A 176 -15.18 -12.08 -0.44
N ARG A 177 -15.77 -12.41 0.70
CA ARG A 177 -15.15 -12.24 2.03
C ARG A 177 -14.43 -13.55 2.38
N ALA A 178 -13.11 -13.47 2.62
CA ALA A 178 -12.30 -14.61 3.06
C ALA A 178 -11.20 -14.15 4.04
N ASN A 179 -9.93 -14.43 3.75
CA ASN A 179 -8.79 -13.83 4.46
C ASN A 179 -8.60 -12.32 4.17
N GLY A 180 -9.30 -11.79 3.19
CA GLY A 180 -9.43 -10.39 2.78
C GLY A 180 -10.76 -10.18 2.08
N ILE A 181 -10.96 -8.98 1.54
CA ILE A 181 -12.12 -8.62 0.73
C ILE A 181 -11.69 -8.65 -0.74
N TYR A 182 -12.29 -9.54 -1.52
CA TYR A 182 -11.97 -9.75 -2.92
C TYR A 182 -12.99 -9.06 -3.81
N VAL A 183 -12.51 -8.08 -4.58
CA VAL A 183 -13.30 -7.32 -5.56
C VAL A 183 -12.94 -7.78 -6.96
N PRO A 184 -13.88 -8.27 -7.77
CA PRO A 184 -13.59 -8.72 -9.13
C PRO A 184 -13.23 -7.55 -10.03
N LEU A 185 -12.08 -7.60 -10.69
CA LEU A 185 -11.55 -6.51 -11.52
C LEU A 185 -12.43 -6.21 -12.74
N LYS A 186 -13.10 -7.23 -13.28
CA LYS A 186 -13.96 -7.10 -14.47
C LYS A 186 -15.24 -6.32 -14.19
N SER A 187 -15.66 -6.25 -12.93
CA SER A 187 -16.91 -5.60 -12.51
C SER A 187 -16.74 -4.11 -12.17
N VAL A 188 -15.52 -3.58 -12.22
CA VAL A 188 -15.23 -2.21 -11.82
C VAL A 188 -14.27 -1.51 -12.78
N SER A 189 -14.43 -0.18 -12.94
CA SER A 189 -13.54 0.63 -13.75
C SER A 189 -12.14 0.78 -13.12
N ALA A 190 -11.16 1.18 -13.93
CA ALA A 190 -9.82 1.53 -13.44
C ALA A 190 -9.84 2.62 -12.36
N LYS A 191 -10.81 3.54 -12.43
CA LYS A 191 -11.02 4.61 -11.46
C LYS A 191 -11.43 4.05 -10.09
N VAL A 192 -12.35 3.08 -10.05
CA VAL A 192 -12.74 2.38 -8.82
C VAL A 192 -11.57 1.58 -8.26
N ILE A 193 -10.84 0.86 -9.10
CA ILE A 193 -9.65 0.09 -8.68
C ILE A 193 -8.61 1.02 -8.03
N ARG A 194 -8.35 2.19 -8.63
CA ARG A 194 -7.44 3.18 -8.06
C ARG A 194 -7.91 3.67 -6.69
N TYR A 195 -9.19 3.98 -6.55
CA TYR A 195 -9.78 4.38 -5.27
C TYR A 195 -9.62 3.29 -4.21
N LEU A 196 -9.97 2.04 -4.55
CA LEU A 196 -9.84 0.89 -3.64
C LEU A 196 -8.39 0.62 -3.23
N LYS A 197 -7.44 0.71 -4.16
CA LYS A 197 -6.00 0.65 -3.85
C LYS A 197 -5.60 1.76 -2.88
N GLY A 198 -6.17 2.95 -3.02
CA GLY A 198 -5.94 4.09 -2.12
C GLY A 198 -6.41 3.82 -0.68
N LEU A 199 -7.56 3.15 -0.50
CA LEU A 199 -8.06 2.75 0.84
C LEU A 199 -7.08 1.85 1.60
N ALA A 200 -6.37 1.00 0.88
CA ALA A 200 -5.41 0.05 1.45
C ALA A 200 -3.95 0.54 1.36
N SER A 201 -3.73 1.83 1.20
CA SER A 201 -2.40 2.42 1.05
C SER A 201 -2.24 3.64 1.96
N PHE A 202 -1.08 3.75 2.62
CA PHE A 202 -0.80 4.87 3.51
C PHE A 202 0.68 5.26 3.53
N LYS A 203 0.96 6.49 3.93
CA LYS A 203 2.32 7.03 4.02
C LYS A 203 3.14 6.25 5.05
N ASN A 204 4.35 5.85 4.68
CA ASN A 204 5.27 5.20 5.58
C ASN A 204 5.97 6.24 6.47
N ARG A 205 5.52 6.38 7.71
CA ARG A 205 6.11 7.33 8.66
C ARG A 205 7.62 7.16 8.81
N LYS A 206 8.10 5.92 8.86
CA LYS A 206 9.53 5.61 8.97
C LYS A 206 10.34 6.20 7.80
N TYR A 207 9.79 6.19 6.59
CA TYR A 207 10.42 6.80 5.43
C TYR A 207 10.64 8.30 5.65
N TYR A 208 9.60 9.02 6.07
CA TYR A 208 9.68 10.46 6.32
C TYR A 208 10.56 10.81 7.51
N ASP A 209 10.55 10.00 8.57
CA ASP A 209 11.43 10.18 9.74
C ASP A 209 12.91 10.01 9.34
N LEU A 210 13.24 8.99 8.54
CA LEU A 210 14.59 8.78 8.01
C LEU A 210 15.01 9.89 7.06
N MET A 211 14.08 10.34 6.19
CA MET A 211 14.33 11.44 5.26
C MET A 211 14.64 12.72 6.01
N ASN A 212 13.84 13.09 7.02
CA ASN A 212 14.05 14.27 7.86
C ASN A 212 15.35 14.18 8.66
N ALA A 213 15.71 12.98 9.12
CA ALA A 213 16.97 12.71 9.81
C ALA A 213 18.17 12.56 8.88
N ARG A 214 18.00 12.73 7.55
CA ARG A 214 19.03 12.56 6.51
C ARG A 214 19.72 11.19 6.55
N LYS A 215 18.99 10.15 6.93
CA LYS A 215 19.45 8.76 6.98
C LYS A 215 19.18 8.04 5.66
N PRO A 216 19.95 6.98 5.34
CA PRO A 216 19.69 6.17 4.14
C PRO A 216 18.26 5.59 4.11
N LEU A 217 17.60 5.70 2.96
CA LEU A 217 16.22 5.23 2.74
C LEU A 217 16.17 3.82 2.14
N TYR A 218 17.27 3.10 2.13
CA TYR A 218 17.40 1.78 1.52
C TYR A 218 16.32 0.81 2.04
N LYS A 219 15.60 0.17 1.12
CA LYS A 219 14.49 -0.76 1.41
C LYS A 219 13.35 -0.17 2.25
N THR A 220 13.23 1.14 2.33
CA THR A 220 12.13 1.79 3.04
C THR A 220 11.27 2.53 2.02
N PRO A 221 10.15 1.97 1.56
CA PRO A 221 9.26 2.62 0.61
C PRO A 221 8.56 3.82 1.25
N SER A 222 8.24 4.84 0.48
CA SER A 222 7.51 6.03 0.93
C SER A 222 6.04 5.76 1.23
N LEU A 223 5.48 4.74 0.57
CA LEU A 223 4.10 4.28 0.72
C LEU A 223 4.07 2.81 1.14
N ILE A 224 3.18 2.46 2.04
CA ILE A 224 2.87 1.08 2.39
C ILE A 224 1.55 0.73 1.72
N SER A 225 1.56 -0.28 0.86
CA SER A 225 0.38 -0.83 0.18
C SER A 225 0.05 -2.18 0.77
N CYS A 226 -1.17 -2.32 1.29
CA CYS A 226 -1.66 -3.52 1.95
C CYS A 226 -2.64 -4.32 1.07
N TYR A 227 -2.88 -3.89 -0.18
CA TYR A 227 -3.66 -4.64 -1.16
C TYR A 227 -2.78 -5.61 -1.94
N GLU A 228 -3.42 -6.60 -2.55
CA GLU A 228 -2.78 -7.55 -3.46
C GLU A 228 -3.65 -7.77 -4.70
N MET A 229 -3.00 -7.95 -5.86
CA MET A 229 -3.68 -8.37 -7.09
C MET A 229 -3.52 -9.88 -7.21
N ILE A 230 -4.63 -10.61 -7.16
CA ILE A 230 -4.62 -12.08 -7.16
C ILE A 230 -5.54 -12.58 -8.29
N GLY A 231 -4.96 -13.01 -9.39
CA GLY A 231 -5.72 -13.38 -10.57
C GLY A 231 -6.61 -12.24 -11.06
N ASP A 232 -7.91 -12.49 -11.20
CA ASP A 232 -8.91 -11.51 -11.63
C ASP A 232 -9.50 -10.68 -10.46
N TYR A 233 -8.85 -10.65 -9.31
CA TYR A 233 -9.37 -9.98 -8.12
C TYR A 233 -8.37 -8.99 -7.52
N LEU A 234 -8.91 -7.88 -7.01
CA LEU A 234 -8.21 -7.01 -6.06
C LEU A 234 -8.55 -7.50 -4.65
N CYS A 235 -7.54 -7.96 -3.91
CA CYS A 235 -7.66 -8.35 -2.51
C CYS A 235 -7.30 -7.18 -1.61
N LEU A 236 -8.23 -6.77 -0.76
CA LEU A 236 -8.09 -5.71 0.23
C LEU A 236 -8.05 -6.30 1.65
N PRO A 237 -7.36 -5.66 2.60
CA PRO A 237 -7.46 -6.03 4.00
C PRO A 237 -8.91 -5.98 4.51
N ARG A 238 -9.27 -6.88 5.42
CA ARG A 238 -10.63 -6.93 6.01
C ARG A 238 -11.07 -5.60 6.65
N GLY A 239 -10.13 -4.81 7.15
CA GLY A 239 -10.45 -3.48 7.70
C GLY A 239 -10.93 -2.44 6.66
N CYS A 240 -10.89 -2.75 5.37
CA CYS A 240 -11.45 -1.90 4.31
C CYS A 240 -12.90 -2.26 3.97
N GLU A 241 -13.49 -3.28 4.61
CA GLU A 241 -14.79 -3.85 4.28
C GLU A 241 -15.90 -2.81 4.24
N ASP A 242 -16.10 -2.06 5.32
CA ASP A 242 -17.15 -1.05 5.41
C ASP A 242 -17.02 -0.01 4.30
N SER A 243 -15.81 0.48 4.05
CA SER A 243 -15.56 1.46 2.98
C SER A 243 -15.84 0.92 1.58
N VAL A 244 -15.62 -0.38 1.35
CA VAL A 244 -15.93 -1.04 0.07
C VAL A 244 -17.44 -1.20 -0.08
N ILE A 245 -18.13 -1.63 0.97
CA ILE A 245 -19.59 -1.78 0.98
C ILE A 245 -20.27 -0.42 0.79
N ASP A 246 -19.86 0.59 1.52
CA ASP A 246 -20.36 1.96 1.39
C ASP A 246 -20.19 2.49 -0.04
N LEU A 247 -19.02 2.29 -0.64
CA LEU A 247 -18.77 2.70 -2.02
C LEU A 247 -19.75 2.03 -3.00
N ILE A 248 -19.99 0.73 -2.82
CA ILE A 248 -20.87 -0.03 -3.70
C ILE A 248 -22.33 0.37 -3.47
N GLN A 249 -22.79 0.47 -2.23
CA GLN A 249 -24.17 0.82 -1.89
C GLN A 249 -24.56 2.21 -2.35
N VAL A 250 -23.66 3.18 -2.24
CA VAL A 250 -23.92 4.57 -2.67
C VAL A 250 -24.01 4.69 -4.20
N ASN A 251 -23.24 3.90 -4.94
CA ASN A 251 -23.11 4.05 -6.39
C ASN A 251 -23.80 2.94 -7.18
N PHE A 252 -24.10 1.80 -6.57
CA PHE A 252 -24.62 0.63 -7.25
C PHE A 252 -25.53 -0.21 -6.33
N SER A 253 -26.76 -0.53 -6.75
CA SER A 253 -27.74 -1.23 -5.93
C SER A 253 -27.72 -2.78 -6.05
N ALA A 254 -27.07 -3.32 -7.08
CA ALA A 254 -27.06 -4.75 -7.34
C ALA A 254 -25.69 -5.38 -7.01
N TRP A 255 -25.52 -5.83 -5.78
CA TRP A 255 -24.31 -6.53 -5.36
C TRP A 255 -24.71 -7.76 -4.53
N ASP A 256 -23.83 -8.74 -4.51
CA ASP A 256 -23.96 -10.00 -3.75
C ASP A 256 -22.67 -10.23 -2.96
N GLU A 257 -22.80 -10.95 -1.87
CA GLU A 257 -21.69 -11.27 -0.99
C GLU A 257 -21.58 -12.80 -0.81
N GLU A 258 -20.38 -13.33 -1.05
CA GLU A 258 -20.04 -14.70 -0.76
C GLU A 258 -19.08 -14.76 0.44
N ASP A 259 -19.58 -15.27 1.58
CA ASP A 259 -18.75 -15.45 2.77
C ASP A 259 -18.02 -16.80 2.69
N LYS A 260 -16.70 -16.74 2.55
CA LYS A 260 -15.74 -17.85 2.60
C LYS A 260 -14.75 -17.72 3.76
N THR A 261 -15.14 -16.99 4.79
CA THR A 261 -14.31 -16.89 5.99
C THR A 261 -14.23 -18.25 6.68
N ASN A 262 -13.07 -18.54 7.24
CA ASN A 262 -12.91 -19.74 8.05
C ASN A 262 -13.47 -19.45 9.46
N PRO A 263 -14.56 -20.10 9.88
CA PRO A 263 -15.16 -19.87 11.19
C PRO A 263 -14.29 -20.39 12.34
N GLY A 264 -13.21 -21.10 12.03
CA GLY A 264 -12.38 -21.79 13.01
C GLY A 264 -12.98 -23.10 13.50
N ARG A 265 -12.17 -23.90 14.20
CA ARG A 265 -12.61 -25.12 14.89
C ARG A 265 -13.19 -24.74 16.25
N LYS A 266 -14.36 -25.23 16.58
CA LYS A 266 -14.91 -25.10 17.93
C LYS A 266 -14.01 -25.81 18.94
N ILE A 267 -13.82 -25.21 20.08
CA ILE A 267 -13.04 -25.72 21.21
C ILE A 267 -13.88 -25.63 22.49
N ASP A 268 -13.70 -26.60 23.37
CA ASP A 268 -14.32 -26.56 24.69
C ASP A 268 -13.35 -25.91 25.69
N VAL A 269 -13.66 -24.66 26.01
CA VAL A 269 -12.80 -23.82 26.85
C VAL A 269 -13.65 -22.87 27.70
N GLU A 270 -13.22 -22.67 28.92
CA GLU A 270 -13.87 -21.77 29.89
C GLU A 270 -12.87 -20.74 30.42
N PHE A 271 -13.38 -19.56 30.76
CA PHE A 271 -12.56 -18.51 31.39
C PHE A 271 -12.47 -18.76 32.89
N VAL A 272 -11.27 -18.85 33.41
CA VAL A 272 -10.99 -19.01 34.84
C VAL A 272 -10.82 -17.63 35.47
N GLY A 273 -11.75 -17.25 36.35
CA GLY A 273 -11.74 -15.96 37.00
C GLY A 273 -12.95 -15.09 36.64
N GLN A 274 -12.83 -13.80 36.90
CA GLN A 274 -13.87 -12.83 36.61
C GLN A 274 -13.30 -11.60 35.90
N LEU A 275 -13.91 -11.21 34.79
CA LEU A 275 -13.61 -9.96 34.11
C LEU A 275 -14.16 -8.79 34.94
N ARG A 276 -13.42 -7.69 34.98
CA ARG A 276 -13.92 -6.43 35.55
C ARG A 276 -15.05 -5.87 34.65
N PRO A 277 -15.98 -5.08 35.18
CA PRO A 277 -17.10 -4.56 34.39
C PRO A 277 -16.68 -3.87 33.09
N GLU A 278 -15.64 -3.05 33.10
CA GLU A 278 -15.12 -2.37 31.93
C GLU A 278 -14.47 -3.31 30.93
N GLN A 279 -13.89 -4.44 31.39
CA GLN A 279 -13.34 -5.48 30.50
C GLN A 279 -14.49 -6.30 29.87
N GLU A 280 -15.51 -6.59 30.64
CA GLU A 280 -16.70 -7.30 30.17
C GLU A 280 -17.40 -6.50 29.06
N ASP A 281 -17.63 -5.20 29.26
CA ASP A 281 -18.23 -4.30 28.26
C ASP A 281 -17.37 -4.26 26.97
N ALA A 282 -16.04 -4.13 27.12
CA ALA A 282 -15.14 -4.16 25.98
C ALA A 282 -15.19 -5.48 25.21
N VAL A 283 -15.24 -6.62 25.92
CA VAL A 283 -15.35 -7.95 25.31
C VAL A 283 -16.66 -8.10 24.54
N GLN A 284 -17.78 -7.64 25.12
CA GLN A 284 -19.09 -7.71 24.45
C GLN A 284 -19.10 -6.88 23.15
N LYS A 285 -18.57 -5.65 23.19
CA LYS A 285 -18.44 -4.81 21.99
C LYS A 285 -17.54 -5.44 20.93
N MET A 286 -16.42 -6.03 21.32
CA MET A 286 -15.52 -6.72 20.40
C MET A 286 -16.12 -7.99 19.79
N LEU A 287 -16.99 -8.68 20.53
CA LEU A 287 -17.69 -9.89 20.03
C LEU A 287 -18.81 -9.57 19.04
N ALA A 288 -19.36 -8.36 19.10
CA ALA A 288 -20.41 -7.91 18.18
C ALA A 288 -19.88 -7.63 16.77
N GLU A 289 -18.57 -7.40 16.65
CA GLU A 289 -17.92 -6.99 15.40
C GLU A 289 -17.00 -8.08 14.85
N ASN A 290 -16.88 -8.16 13.52
CA ASN A 290 -15.95 -9.08 12.87
C ASN A 290 -14.50 -8.58 12.92
N ASN A 291 -14.31 -7.26 12.94
CA ASN A 291 -13.02 -6.59 12.98
C ASN A 291 -13.07 -5.45 14.00
N GLY A 292 -11.98 -5.24 14.74
CA GLY A 292 -11.96 -4.14 15.70
C GLY A 292 -10.58 -3.91 16.32
N ILE A 293 -10.42 -2.76 16.96
CA ILE A 293 -9.22 -2.37 17.70
C ILE A 293 -9.62 -2.02 19.12
N LEU A 294 -9.10 -2.77 20.10
CA LEU A 294 -9.25 -2.42 21.51
C LEU A 294 -8.18 -1.41 21.91
N ALA A 295 -8.53 -0.13 21.92
CA ALA A 295 -7.69 0.94 22.45
C ALA A 295 -8.00 1.13 23.95
N ALA A 296 -7.05 0.78 24.80
CA ALA A 296 -7.19 0.88 26.25
C ALA A 296 -5.89 1.34 26.92
N THR A 297 -5.99 1.97 28.09
CA THR A 297 -4.86 2.47 28.86
C THR A 297 -3.93 1.34 29.31
N THR A 298 -2.73 1.71 29.77
CA THR A 298 -1.83 0.78 30.46
C THR A 298 -2.54 0.27 31.73
N ALA A 299 -2.32 -0.99 32.08
CA ALA A 299 -2.96 -1.67 33.21
C ALA A 299 -4.47 -1.97 33.07
N PHE A 300 -5.11 -1.66 31.94
CA PHE A 300 -6.49 -2.11 31.65
C PHE A 300 -6.65 -3.64 31.74
N GLY A 301 -5.60 -4.41 31.46
CA GLY A 301 -5.65 -5.87 31.36
C GLY A 301 -6.13 -6.35 29.99
N LYS A 302 -5.65 -5.72 28.91
CA LYS A 302 -6.01 -6.07 27.50
C LYS A 302 -5.85 -7.57 27.21
N THR A 303 -4.78 -8.20 27.73
CA THR A 303 -4.53 -9.64 27.57
C THR A 303 -5.63 -10.46 28.21
N VAL A 304 -6.05 -10.11 29.43
CA VAL A 304 -7.11 -10.82 30.16
C VAL A 304 -8.46 -10.68 29.44
N ALA A 305 -8.78 -9.46 28.97
CA ALA A 305 -10.00 -9.22 28.19
C ALA A 305 -10.01 -10.05 26.89
N ALA A 306 -8.87 -10.11 26.17
CA ALA A 306 -8.76 -10.89 24.95
C ALA A 306 -8.89 -12.42 25.22
N ILE A 307 -8.35 -12.93 26.34
CA ILE A 307 -8.52 -14.32 26.76
C ILE A 307 -10.00 -14.60 27.11
N GLY A 308 -10.65 -13.66 27.81
CA GLY A 308 -12.09 -13.74 28.05
C GLY A 308 -12.92 -13.80 26.76
N MET A 309 -12.51 -13.05 25.73
CA MET A 309 -13.14 -13.11 24.41
C MET A 309 -12.93 -14.48 23.75
N ILE A 310 -11.75 -15.09 23.85
CA ILE A 310 -11.46 -16.45 23.33
C ILE A 310 -12.41 -17.46 23.98
N ALA A 311 -12.54 -17.43 25.30
CA ALA A 311 -13.41 -18.32 26.05
C ALA A 311 -14.90 -18.15 25.69
N LYS A 312 -15.34 -16.94 25.36
CA LYS A 312 -16.73 -16.67 24.93
C LYS A 312 -16.96 -17.08 23.48
N ARG A 313 -16.00 -16.91 22.60
CA ARG A 313 -16.11 -17.34 21.19
C ARG A 313 -16.05 -18.85 21.01
N LYS A 314 -15.35 -19.54 21.88
CA LYS A 314 -15.15 -21.00 21.85
C LYS A 314 -14.66 -21.51 20.49
N VAL A 315 -13.70 -20.80 19.89
CA VAL A 315 -13.04 -21.22 18.63
C VAL A 315 -11.54 -21.13 18.76
N ASN A 316 -10.83 -21.99 18.05
CA ASN A 316 -9.37 -21.95 18.01
C ASN A 316 -8.90 -20.58 17.53
N THR A 317 -7.95 -20.00 18.23
CA THR A 317 -7.53 -18.60 18.04
C THR A 317 -6.03 -18.53 17.82
N LEU A 318 -5.60 -17.75 16.82
CA LEU A 318 -4.21 -17.43 16.58
C LEU A 318 -3.87 -16.05 17.16
N ILE A 319 -2.89 -16.02 18.05
CA ILE A 319 -2.37 -14.78 18.67
C ILE A 319 -1.02 -14.46 18.07
N LEU A 320 -0.90 -13.32 17.40
CA LEU A 320 0.34 -12.85 16.77
C LEU A 320 0.98 -11.78 17.64
N VAL A 321 2.24 -11.97 18.00
CA VAL A 321 3.03 -11.03 18.79
C VAL A 321 4.38 -10.77 18.13
N HIS A 322 4.97 -9.60 18.38
CA HIS A 322 6.21 -9.16 17.73
C HIS A 322 7.49 -9.48 18.52
N SER A 323 7.37 -10.02 19.73
CA SER A 323 8.54 -10.35 20.57
C SER A 323 8.34 -11.63 21.36
N ARG A 324 9.48 -12.31 21.66
CA ARG A 324 9.49 -13.55 22.45
C ARG A 324 9.00 -13.32 23.88
N ALA A 325 9.33 -12.19 24.48
CA ALA A 325 8.87 -11.85 25.81
C ALA A 325 7.33 -11.75 25.90
N LEU A 326 6.69 -11.16 24.88
CA LEU A 326 5.24 -11.14 24.78
C LEU A 326 4.66 -12.52 24.52
N LEU A 327 5.32 -13.36 23.74
CA LEU A 327 4.86 -14.74 23.52
C LEU A 327 4.77 -15.51 24.84
N GLU A 328 5.81 -15.48 25.66
CA GLU A 328 5.82 -16.12 26.97
C GLU A 328 4.77 -15.52 27.92
N GLN A 329 4.61 -14.20 27.91
CA GLN A 329 3.57 -13.53 28.69
C GLN A 329 2.15 -13.99 28.28
N TRP A 330 1.86 -14.09 26.98
CA TRP A 330 0.58 -14.56 26.50
C TRP A 330 0.35 -16.04 26.83
N LYS A 331 1.38 -16.88 26.65
CA LYS A 331 1.30 -18.28 26.99
C LYS A 331 0.94 -18.48 28.47
N ASN A 332 1.70 -17.85 29.37
CA ASN A 332 1.42 -17.92 30.81
C ASN A 332 0.03 -17.39 31.18
N ALA A 333 -0.41 -16.32 30.50
CA ALA A 333 -1.74 -15.77 30.75
C ALA A 333 -2.86 -16.72 30.25
N CYS A 334 -2.69 -17.35 29.10
CA CYS A 334 -3.64 -18.33 28.61
C CYS A 334 -3.69 -19.56 29.54
N GLU A 335 -2.55 -20.09 29.98
CA GLU A 335 -2.47 -21.20 30.94
C GLU A 335 -3.14 -20.84 32.29
N HIS A 336 -3.10 -19.58 32.70
CA HIS A 336 -3.69 -19.12 33.96
C HIS A 336 -5.21 -18.86 33.87
N PHE A 337 -5.69 -18.32 32.74
CA PHE A 337 -7.07 -17.84 32.60
C PHE A 337 -7.96 -18.71 31.72
N LEU A 338 -7.47 -19.81 31.13
CA LEU A 338 -8.27 -20.76 30.36
C LEU A 338 -8.23 -22.16 30.97
N ALA A 339 -9.40 -22.71 31.23
CA ALA A 339 -9.58 -24.15 31.44
C ALA A 339 -9.96 -24.78 30.09
N ILE A 340 -9.14 -25.70 29.61
CA ILE A 340 -9.35 -26.40 28.34
C ILE A 340 -9.89 -27.79 28.67
N ASN A 341 -11.14 -28.08 28.27
CA ASN A 341 -11.84 -29.30 28.58
C ASN A 341 -11.75 -30.35 27.43
N GLU A 342 -10.81 -30.18 26.52
CA GLU A 342 -10.60 -31.13 25.42
C GLU A 342 -9.57 -32.21 25.81
N PRO A 343 -9.68 -33.42 25.20
CA PRO A 343 -8.68 -34.47 25.38
C PRO A 343 -7.31 -33.99 24.89
N GLU A 344 -6.24 -34.40 25.55
CA GLU A 344 -4.88 -34.05 25.15
C GLU A 344 -4.62 -34.30 23.64
N PRO A 345 -3.96 -33.38 22.93
CA PRO A 345 -3.69 -33.57 21.51
C PRO A 345 -2.79 -34.77 21.29
N GLU A 346 -3.13 -35.59 20.30
CA GLU A 346 -2.29 -36.70 19.87
C GLU A 346 -0.89 -36.17 19.48
N MET A 347 0.16 -36.86 19.97
CA MET A 347 1.53 -36.51 19.62
C MET A 347 1.76 -36.65 18.12
N ARG A 348 1.92 -35.54 17.40
CA ARG A 348 2.47 -35.57 16.06
C ARG A 348 3.97 -35.83 16.13
N GLU A 349 4.42 -36.91 15.52
CA GLU A 349 5.85 -37.18 15.31
C GLU A 349 6.41 -36.10 14.36
N THR A 350 6.98 -35.06 14.93
CA THR A 350 7.79 -34.11 14.16
C THR A 350 9.26 -34.42 14.41
N HIS A 351 10.07 -34.45 13.34
CA HIS A 351 11.53 -34.70 13.41
C HIS A 351 12.31 -33.59 14.15
N ARG A 352 11.68 -32.70 14.89
CA ARG A 352 12.34 -31.66 15.69
C ARG A 352 12.22 -31.95 17.20
N ARG A 353 13.34 -31.77 17.88
CA ARG A 353 13.62 -32.11 19.28
C ARG A 353 12.79 -31.44 20.38
N ASN A 354 11.81 -30.59 20.07
CA ASN A 354 10.93 -29.96 21.06
C ASN A 354 9.50 -30.45 20.86
N LYS A 355 9.13 -31.48 21.58
CA LYS A 355 7.75 -31.99 21.67
C LYS A 355 7.04 -31.17 22.75
N SER A 356 6.02 -30.41 22.38
CA SER A 356 5.09 -29.78 23.28
C SER A 356 3.71 -30.42 23.05
N ASN A 357 3.16 -31.04 24.07
CA ASN A 357 1.79 -31.58 24.09
C ASN A 357 0.80 -30.51 24.54
N SER A 358 1.11 -29.24 24.42
CA SER A 358 0.27 -28.16 24.89
C SER A 358 -0.72 -27.72 23.83
N TYR A 359 -1.98 -27.45 24.21
CA TYR A 359 -2.97 -26.76 23.38
C TYR A 359 -2.60 -25.29 23.15
N ILE A 360 -1.71 -24.75 23.99
CA ILE A 360 -1.16 -23.40 23.90
C ILE A 360 0.27 -23.55 23.37
N GLY A 361 0.40 -23.35 22.04
CA GLY A 361 1.63 -23.62 21.28
C GLY A 361 2.67 -22.52 21.30
#